data_59c8377d27980128eeaddd889e7897a1
#
_entry.id   59c8377d27980128eeaddd889e7897a1
#
_cell.length_a   1.000
_cell.length_b   1.000
_cell.length_c   1.000
_cell.angle_alpha   90.00
_cell.angle_beta   90.00
_cell.angle_gamma   90.00
#
_symmetry.space_group_name_H-M   'P 1'
#
loop_
_entity.id
_entity.type
_entity.pdbx_description
1 polymer ?
#
loop_
_entity_poly.entity_id
_entity_poly.type
_entity_poly.pdbx_seq_one_letter_code
_entity_poly.pdbx_strand_id
1 'polypeptide(L)'
;KTYKRAIGVSSDSLPRETILEQLQEQGYQTGLISLTTITHATPASFYAHVTDRDMHEEIAAQLIDVEVDFFAGGGKKFFNQREDGKDLFAELLSKNYHLDTLELSKPETGKKNAYVLADEGIPSKIEGRGDYLSEATKMALDYFNQKEAPFFMMVEGSYIDWGGHAKDAEMMISEVLDFDKTLGVVLDYVKANPNTLLVVTADHETAADDRGLRALLPNRSLFPGRGPEGGPAARVHPGRSRDVVRRG
;
A
#
# COMPACT_ATOMS: atom_id res chain seq x y z
N LYS A 1 14.66 -3.56 -13.77
CA LYS A 1 13.28 -3.42 -14.28
C LYS A 1 12.61 -4.79 -14.28
N THR A 2 11.40 -4.86 -13.75
CA THR A 2 10.51 -6.02 -13.88
C THR A 2 9.73 -5.97 -15.22
N TYR A 3 8.93 -6.97 -15.51
CA TYR A 3 8.04 -7.02 -16.67
C TYR A 3 6.56 -7.00 -16.22
N LYS A 4 5.66 -6.83 -17.20
CA LYS A 4 4.22 -6.71 -16.92
C LYS A 4 3.73 -7.91 -16.11
N ARG A 5 2.97 -7.65 -15.05
CA ARG A 5 2.36 -8.58 -14.08
C ARG A 5 3.32 -9.23 -13.09
N ALA A 6 4.63 -9.16 -13.26
CA ALA A 6 5.59 -9.72 -12.32
C ALA A 6 5.79 -8.81 -11.09
N ILE A 7 6.08 -9.42 -9.95
CA ILE A 7 6.35 -8.76 -8.67
C ILE A 7 7.73 -9.18 -8.17
N GLY A 8 8.56 -8.22 -7.76
CA GLY A 8 9.84 -8.47 -7.09
C GLY A 8 10.87 -9.28 -7.90
N VAL A 9 10.71 -9.41 -9.21
CA VAL A 9 11.64 -10.13 -10.08
C VAL A 9 12.18 -9.23 -11.20
N SER A 10 13.36 -9.57 -11.71
CA SER A 10 13.97 -8.93 -12.87
C SER A 10 13.37 -9.47 -14.19
N SER A 11 13.82 -8.90 -15.32
CA SER A 11 13.35 -9.31 -16.66
C SER A 11 13.63 -10.77 -17.01
N ASP A 12 14.56 -11.41 -16.32
CA ASP A 12 14.93 -12.82 -16.42
C ASP A 12 14.27 -13.69 -15.31
N SER A 13 13.24 -13.15 -14.66
CA SER A 13 12.46 -13.80 -13.60
C SER A 13 13.25 -14.18 -12.34
N LEU A 14 14.40 -13.58 -12.12
CA LEU A 14 15.17 -13.79 -10.89
C LEU A 14 14.68 -12.84 -9.79
N PRO A 15 14.53 -13.31 -8.55
CA PRO A 15 14.19 -12.48 -7.39
C PRO A 15 15.12 -11.28 -7.26
N ARG A 16 14.55 -10.15 -6.87
CA ARG A 16 15.28 -8.90 -6.58
C ARG A 16 14.87 -8.44 -5.20
N GLU A 17 15.85 -8.38 -4.34
CA GLU A 17 15.69 -7.92 -2.97
C GLU A 17 14.86 -6.63 -2.90
N THR A 18 13.85 -6.64 -2.07
CA THR A 18 12.95 -5.50 -1.85
C THR A 18 13.50 -4.56 -0.79
N ILE A 19 12.96 -3.35 -0.71
CA ILE A 19 13.35 -2.42 0.35
C ILE A 19 12.99 -2.95 1.74
N LEU A 20 11.90 -3.70 1.87
CA LEU A 20 11.48 -4.28 3.14
C LEU A 20 12.51 -5.32 3.60
N GLU A 21 12.93 -6.22 2.72
CA GLU A 21 13.95 -7.23 3.02
C GLU A 21 15.28 -6.59 3.41
N GLN A 22 15.74 -5.57 2.65
CA GLN A 22 16.97 -4.84 2.97
C GLN A 22 16.92 -4.18 4.36
N LEU A 23 15.77 -3.65 4.74
CA LEU A 23 15.60 -3.01 6.03
C LEU A 23 15.51 -4.03 7.17
N GLN A 24 14.89 -5.19 6.93
CA GLN A 24 14.90 -6.30 7.91
C GLN A 24 16.34 -6.78 8.21
N GLU A 25 17.18 -6.90 7.18
CA GLU A 25 18.61 -7.24 7.38
C GLU A 25 19.35 -6.20 8.22
N GLN A 26 18.88 -4.95 8.24
CA GLN A 26 19.42 -3.88 9.08
C GLN A 26 18.76 -3.79 10.47
N GLY A 27 17.89 -4.73 10.81
CA GLY A 27 17.22 -4.78 12.10
C GLY A 27 15.98 -3.90 12.24
N TYR A 28 15.43 -3.42 11.10
CA TYR A 28 14.15 -2.72 11.12
C TYR A 28 13.00 -3.71 11.32
N GLN A 29 12.01 -3.30 12.08
CA GLN A 29 10.70 -3.95 12.08
C GLN A 29 9.89 -3.51 10.87
N THR A 30 8.97 -4.37 10.42
CA THR A 30 8.27 -4.15 9.15
C THR A 30 6.77 -4.24 9.29
N GLY A 31 6.06 -3.37 8.56
CA GLY A 31 4.60 -3.34 8.57
C GLY A 31 3.98 -3.10 7.21
N LEU A 32 2.86 -3.77 6.95
CA LEU A 32 2.08 -3.65 5.72
C LEU A 32 0.60 -3.55 6.05
N ILE A 33 -0.06 -2.50 5.54
CA ILE A 33 -1.51 -2.30 5.71
C ILE A 33 -2.11 -2.00 4.34
N SER A 34 -3.18 -2.73 4.00
CA SER A 34 -3.88 -2.57 2.73
C SER A 34 -5.39 -2.69 2.91
N LEU A 35 -6.15 -2.07 2.02
CA LEU A 35 -7.60 -2.25 1.93
C LEU A 35 -7.99 -3.43 1.04
N THR A 36 -7.12 -3.81 0.11
CA THR A 36 -7.28 -5.00 -0.72
C THR A 36 -6.83 -6.27 0.03
N THR A 37 -6.70 -7.37 -0.69
CA THR A 37 -6.01 -8.54 -0.13
C THR A 37 -4.56 -8.17 0.16
N ILE A 38 -4.02 -8.65 1.28
CA ILE A 38 -2.61 -8.41 1.62
C ILE A 38 -1.65 -9.02 0.59
N THR A 39 -2.16 -9.90 -0.27
CA THR A 39 -1.47 -10.51 -1.40
C THR A 39 -1.60 -9.72 -2.71
N HIS A 40 -2.30 -8.57 -2.71
CA HIS A 40 -2.44 -7.71 -3.89
C HIS A 40 -1.08 -7.12 -4.29
N ALA A 41 -0.95 -6.67 -5.54
CA ALA A 41 0.33 -6.31 -6.14
C ALA A 41 1.09 -5.23 -5.34
N THR A 42 0.41 -4.23 -4.78
CA THR A 42 1.06 -3.14 -4.04
C THR A 42 1.73 -3.65 -2.77
N PRO A 43 1.01 -4.26 -1.79
CA PRO A 43 1.67 -4.82 -0.61
C PRO A 43 2.66 -5.93 -0.99
N ALA A 44 2.32 -6.81 -1.94
CA ALA A 44 3.19 -7.90 -2.37
C ALA A 44 4.53 -7.41 -2.96
N SER A 45 4.57 -6.24 -3.56
CA SER A 45 5.81 -5.66 -4.12
C SER A 45 6.88 -5.35 -3.06
N PHE A 46 6.53 -5.39 -1.78
CA PHE A 46 7.47 -5.19 -0.69
C PHE A 46 8.09 -6.48 -0.17
N TYR A 47 7.52 -7.67 -0.47
CA TYR A 47 7.98 -8.92 0.12
C TYR A 47 7.95 -10.14 -0.80
N ALA A 48 7.31 -10.06 -1.98
CA ALA A 48 7.08 -11.23 -2.82
C ALA A 48 7.87 -11.19 -4.13
N HIS A 49 8.18 -12.39 -4.64
CA HIS A 49 8.95 -12.62 -5.87
C HIS A 49 8.22 -13.64 -6.73
N VAL A 50 7.30 -13.15 -7.58
CA VAL A 50 6.48 -14.00 -8.45
C VAL A 50 6.46 -13.50 -9.88
N THR A 51 6.29 -14.41 -10.82
CA THR A 51 6.22 -14.10 -12.25
C THR A 51 4.85 -13.57 -12.68
N ASP A 52 3.83 -13.76 -11.87
CA ASP A 52 2.50 -13.21 -12.10
C ASP A 52 1.85 -12.78 -10.77
N ARG A 53 1.29 -11.56 -10.76
CA ARG A 53 0.63 -10.98 -9.59
C ARG A 53 -0.61 -11.71 -9.10
N ASP A 54 -1.18 -12.59 -9.92
CA ASP A 54 -2.34 -13.39 -9.55
C ASP A 54 -1.97 -14.73 -8.87
N MET A 55 -0.68 -14.98 -8.64
CA MET A 55 -0.17 -16.12 -7.86
C MET A 55 -0.36 -15.87 -6.35
N HIS A 56 -1.60 -15.58 -5.94
CA HIS A 56 -1.92 -15.13 -4.58
C HIS A 56 -1.53 -16.14 -3.49
N GLU A 57 -1.61 -17.43 -3.77
CA GLU A 57 -1.24 -18.47 -2.80
C GLU A 57 0.26 -18.49 -2.54
N GLU A 58 1.08 -18.37 -3.59
CA GLU A 58 2.53 -18.25 -3.48
C GLU A 58 2.93 -16.95 -2.77
N ILE A 59 2.25 -15.85 -3.10
CA ILE A 59 2.47 -14.56 -2.45
C ILE A 59 2.14 -14.66 -0.96
N ALA A 60 1.02 -15.30 -0.58
CA ALA A 60 0.67 -15.52 0.82
C ALA A 60 1.71 -16.35 1.57
N ALA A 61 2.25 -17.40 0.94
CA ALA A 61 3.32 -18.21 1.54
C ALA A 61 4.60 -17.39 1.76
N GLN A 62 5.01 -16.58 0.79
CA GLN A 62 6.19 -15.73 0.93
C GLN A 62 6.04 -14.66 2.02
N LEU A 63 4.81 -14.15 2.27
CA LEU A 63 4.57 -13.24 3.39
C LEU A 63 4.93 -13.88 4.75
N ILE A 64 4.62 -15.18 4.90
CA ILE A 64 4.96 -15.96 6.10
C ILE A 64 6.47 -16.19 6.22
N ASP A 65 7.12 -16.44 5.08
CA ASP A 65 8.57 -16.71 5.05
C ASP A 65 9.40 -15.44 5.35
N VAL A 66 8.96 -14.29 4.83
CA VAL A 66 9.60 -12.97 5.10
C VAL A 66 9.36 -12.50 6.53
N GLU A 67 8.36 -13.07 7.22
CA GLU A 67 8.10 -12.81 8.63
C GLU A 67 7.86 -11.32 8.97
N VAL A 68 7.00 -10.64 8.20
CA VAL A 68 6.59 -9.25 8.46
C VAL A 68 6.02 -9.09 9.89
N ASP A 69 6.47 -8.09 10.64
CA ASP A 69 6.14 -7.95 12.07
C ASP A 69 4.69 -7.53 12.34
N PHE A 70 4.11 -6.74 11.44
CA PHE A 70 2.72 -6.31 11.52
C PHE A 70 2.11 -6.26 10.13
N PHE A 71 1.02 -6.95 9.89
CA PHE A 71 0.26 -6.76 8.67
C PHE A 71 -1.25 -6.81 8.88
N ALA A 72 -1.98 -6.02 8.09
CA ALA A 72 -3.43 -5.95 8.12
C ALA A 72 -4.02 -5.78 6.71
N GLY A 73 -5.00 -6.61 6.36
CA GLY A 73 -5.66 -6.58 5.07
C GLY A 73 -6.71 -7.67 4.92
N GLY A 74 -7.16 -7.89 3.69
CA GLY A 74 -8.02 -9.01 3.31
C GLY A 74 -7.23 -10.19 2.75
N GLY A 75 -7.95 -11.18 2.20
CA GLY A 75 -7.37 -12.33 1.47
C GLY A 75 -7.35 -13.64 2.25
N LYS A 76 -8.23 -13.84 3.27
CA LYS A 76 -8.28 -15.08 4.07
C LYS A 76 -8.23 -16.35 3.25
N LYS A 77 -8.94 -16.38 2.12
CA LYS A 77 -9.00 -17.56 1.25
C LYS A 77 -7.63 -18.04 0.78
N PHE A 78 -6.67 -17.15 0.59
CA PHE A 78 -5.31 -17.50 0.16
C PHE A 78 -4.45 -18.05 1.29
N PHE A 79 -4.93 -18.02 2.53
CA PHE A 79 -4.26 -18.56 3.70
C PHE A 79 -4.82 -19.91 4.13
N ASN A 80 -6.13 -20.12 4.09
CA ASN A 80 -6.79 -21.30 4.64
C ASN A 80 -7.75 -22.06 3.70
N GLN A 81 -7.96 -21.58 2.45
CA GLN A 81 -8.78 -22.24 1.44
C GLN A 81 -7.95 -22.51 0.17
N ARG A 82 -6.73 -22.95 0.38
CA ARG A 82 -5.70 -23.11 -0.64
C ARG A 82 -5.87 -24.42 -1.42
N GLU A 83 -5.50 -24.38 -2.69
CA GLU A 83 -5.52 -25.59 -3.55
C GLU A 83 -4.47 -26.62 -3.12
N ASP A 84 -3.33 -26.17 -2.53
CA ASP A 84 -2.29 -27.07 -2.02
C ASP A 84 -2.62 -27.70 -0.65
N GLY A 85 -3.76 -27.36 -0.07
CA GLY A 85 -4.24 -27.90 1.21
C GLY A 85 -3.47 -27.43 2.45
N LYS A 86 -2.54 -26.47 2.33
CA LYS A 86 -1.85 -25.88 3.48
C LYS A 86 -2.75 -24.95 4.25
N ASP A 87 -2.53 -24.87 5.55
CA ASP A 87 -3.15 -23.88 6.45
C ASP A 87 -2.07 -22.89 6.92
N LEU A 88 -1.98 -21.75 6.22
CA LEU A 88 -1.00 -20.72 6.57
C LEU A 88 -1.36 -19.97 7.86
N PHE A 89 -2.60 -20.03 8.33
CA PHE A 89 -2.96 -19.50 9.65
C PHE A 89 -2.37 -20.35 10.77
N ALA A 90 -2.39 -21.66 10.62
CA ALA A 90 -1.70 -22.57 11.55
C ALA A 90 -0.18 -22.33 11.55
N GLU A 91 0.40 -22.02 10.39
CA GLU A 91 1.82 -21.70 10.27
C GLU A 91 2.17 -20.36 10.95
N LEU A 92 1.38 -19.30 10.76
CA LEU A 92 1.54 -18.02 11.48
C LEU A 92 1.52 -18.22 13.00
N LEU A 93 0.56 -19.00 13.52
CA LEU A 93 0.47 -19.30 14.94
C LEU A 93 1.72 -20.05 15.44
N SER A 94 2.26 -20.99 14.65
CA SER A 94 3.48 -21.73 14.97
C SER A 94 4.73 -20.86 15.01
N LYS A 95 4.75 -19.78 14.21
CA LYS A 95 5.81 -18.74 14.17
C LYS A 95 5.59 -17.62 15.19
N ASN A 96 4.75 -17.85 16.19
CA ASN A 96 4.47 -16.91 17.29
C ASN A 96 3.82 -15.58 16.84
N TYR A 97 2.93 -15.64 15.85
CA TYR A 97 2.06 -14.50 15.54
C TYR A 97 0.85 -14.46 16.48
N HIS A 98 0.43 -13.26 16.83
CA HIS A 98 -0.96 -12.97 17.19
C HIS A 98 -1.75 -12.86 15.89
N LEU A 99 -2.73 -13.73 15.71
CA LEU A 99 -3.57 -13.77 14.51
C LEU A 99 -5.01 -13.43 14.88
N ASP A 100 -5.58 -12.43 14.20
CA ASP A 100 -7.01 -12.16 14.25
C ASP A 100 -7.59 -12.17 12.82
N THR A 101 -8.69 -12.88 12.64
CA THR A 101 -9.39 -12.98 11.36
C THR A 101 -10.80 -12.39 11.39
N LEU A 102 -11.18 -11.74 12.48
CA LEU A 102 -12.52 -11.20 12.71
C LEU A 102 -12.51 -9.68 12.87
N GLU A 103 -11.57 -9.14 13.65
CA GLU A 103 -11.51 -7.73 13.98
C GLU A 103 -10.08 -7.23 14.19
N LEU A 104 -9.90 -5.91 14.28
CA LEU A 104 -8.64 -5.29 14.70
C LEU A 104 -8.51 -5.35 16.22
N SER A 105 -8.26 -6.53 16.76
CA SER A 105 -8.00 -6.70 18.18
C SER A 105 -6.67 -6.06 18.60
N LYS A 106 -6.51 -5.81 19.90
CA LYS A 106 -5.31 -5.17 20.43
C LYS A 106 -4.04 -5.99 20.12
N PRO A 107 -3.00 -5.39 19.55
CA PRO A 107 -1.73 -6.09 19.27
C PRO A 107 -1.08 -6.66 20.53
N GLU A 108 -0.49 -7.85 20.40
CA GLU A 108 0.36 -8.43 21.42
C GLU A 108 1.81 -7.95 21.24
N THR A 109 2.33 -7.19 22.22
CA THR A 109 3.66 -6.57 22.12
C THR A 109 4.80 -7.60 22.01
N GLY A 110 4.64 -8.80 22.59
CA GLY A 110 5.63 -9.88 22.57
C GLY A 110 5.60 -10.74 21.31
N LYS A 111 4.69 -10.48 20.37
CA LYS A 111 4.48 -11.26 19.15
C LYS A 111 4.52 -10.37 17.91
N LYS A 112 4.69 -10.99 16.76
CA LYS A 112 4.29 -10.41 15.47
C LYS A 112 2.78 -10.42 15.38
N ASN A 113 2.18 -9.52 14.61
CA ASN A 113 0.72 -9.35 14.58
C ASN A 113 0.18 -9.42 13.14
N ALA A 114 -0.80 -10.28 12.92
CA ALA A 114 -1.42 -10.56 11.64
C ALA A 114 -2.95 -10.36 11.73
N TYR A 115 -3.48 -9.50 10.88
CA TYR A 115 -4.92 -9.24 10.78
C TYR A 115 -5.37 -9.48 9.34
N VAL A 116 -6.07 -10.61 9.12
CA VAL A 116 -6.60 -10.97 7.79
C VAL A 116 -8.11 -11.06 7.91
N LEU A 117 -8.83 -9.96 7.65
CA LEU A 117 -10.19 -9.75 8.16
C LEU A 117 -11.31 -10.06 7.16
N ALA A 118 -11.00 -10.28 5.88
CA ALA A 118 -11.97 -10.57 4.84
C ALA A 118 -11.47 -11.65 3.89
N ASP A 119 -12.36 -12.41 3.26
CA ASP A 119 -11.97 -13.41 2.25
C ASP A 119 -11.35 -12.77 1.01
N GLU A 120 -11.92 -11.65 0.58
CA GLU A 120 -11.40 -10.75 -0.45
C GLU A 120 -10.77 -9.50 0.21
N GLY A 121 -10.86 -8.34 -0.44
CA GLY A 121 -10.49 -7.06 0.19
C GLY A 121 -11.42 -6.67 1.34
N ILE A 122 -10.96 -5.76 2.18
CA ILE A 122 -11.78 -5.08 3.17
C ILE A 122 -12.87 -4.27 2.42
N PRO A 123 -14.12 -4.20 2.87
CA PRO A 123 -15.14 -3.40 2.19
C PRO A 123 -14.68 -1.96 1.90
N SER A 124 -15.19 -1.34 0.85
CA SER A 124 -14.94 0.07 0.57
C SER A 124 -15.56 0.98 1.63
N LYS A 125 -15.17 2.25 1.65
CA LYS A 125 -15.72 3.24 2.60
C LYS A 125 -17.23 3.38 2.49
N ILE A 126 -17.75 3.40 1.26
CA ILE A 126 -19.19 3.49 0.99
C ILE A 126 -19.96 2.20 1.37
N GLU A 127 -19.27 1.06 1.42
CA GLU A 127 -19.83 -0.21 1.90
C GLU A 127 -19.74 -0.36 3.42
N GLY A 128 -19.22 0.62 4.13
CA GLY A 128 -19.33 0.70 5.58
C GLY A 128 -18.19 0.05 6.38
N ARG A 129 -16.96 -0.04 5.85
CA ARG A 129 -15.79 -0.54 6.62
C ARG A 129 -15.42 0.32 7.85
N GLY A 130 -16.09 1.45 8.06
CA GLY A 130 -15.74 2.36 9.16
C GLY A 130 -14.37 3.01 8.95
N ASP A 131 -13.61 3.14 10.02
CA ASP A 131 -12.32 3.83 10.07
C ASP A 131 -11.12 2.87 10.01
N TYR A 132 -11.30 1.69 9.42
CA TYR A 132 -10.32 0.60 9.40
C TYR A 132 -8.91 1.06 9.05
N LEU A 133 -8.72 1.86 7.97
CA LEU A 133 -7.38 2.24 7.51
C LEU A 133 -6.64 3.09 8.56
N SER A 134 -7.31 4.09 9.11
CA SER A 134 -6.73 4.97 10.13
C SER A 134 -6.54 4.23 11.48
N GLU A 135 -7.44 3.33 11.84
CA GLU A 135 -7.34 2.53 13.06
C GLU A 135 -6.21 1.50 12.97
N ALA A 136 -6.11 0.73 11.88
CA ALA A 136 -5.02 -0.21 11.65
C ALA A 136 -3.66 0.51 11.60
N THR A 137 -3.60 1.69 10.95
CA THR A 137 -2.39 2.50 10.89
C THR A 137 -1.96 2.98 12.27
N LYS A 138 -2.90 3.52 13.05
CA LYS A 138 -2.62 3.96 14.42
C LYS A 138 -2.13 2.80 15.28
N MET A 139 -2.80 1.66 15.18
CA MET A 139 -2.48 0.45 15.93
C MET A 139 -1.07 -0.07 15.62
N ALA A 140 -0.68 -0.06 14.35
CA ALA A 140 0.67 -0.43 13.92
C ALA A 140 1.73 0.56 14.45
N LEU A 141 1.47 1.87 14.37
CA LEU A 141 2.36 2.89 14.92
C LEU A 141 2.53 2.75 16.43
N ASP A 142 1.43 2.52 17.17
CA ASP A 142 1.46 2.28 18.61
C ASP A 142 2.23 0.99 18.96
N TYR A 143 2.10 -0.05 18.14
CA TYR A 143 2.85 -1.31 18.29
C TYR A 143 4.35 -1.09 18.08
N PHE A 144 4.76 -0.45 16.99
CA PHE A 144 6.18 -0.19 16.70
C PHE A 144 6.82 0.76 17.72
N ASN A 145 6.06 1.76 18.19
CA ASN A 145 6.55 2.71 19.20
C ASN A 145 6.89 2.04 20.56
N GLN A 146 6.36 0.84 20.83
CA GLN A 146 6.68 0.07 22.03
C GLN A 146 7.97 -0.76 21.89
N LYS A 147 8.56 -0.78 20.69
CA LYS A 147 9.77 -1.53 20.39
C LYS A 147 10.97 -0.59 20.38
N GLU A 148 12.10 -1.06 20.83
CA GLU A 148 13.38 -0.32 20.80
C GLU A 148 14.11 -0.54 19.45
N ALA A 149 13.39 -0.55 18.34
CA ALA A 149 13.93 -0.78 17.01
C ALA A 149 13.33 0.19 16.00
N PRO A 150 14.09 0.59 14.98
CA PRO A 150 13.51 1.35 13.88
C PRO A 150 12.48 0.49 13.13
N PHE A 151 11.57 1.14 12.40
CA PHE A 151 10.58 0.41 11.61
C PHE A 151 10.41 1.00 10.21
N PHE A 152 9.95 0.16 9.31
CA PHE A 152 9.44 0.52 7.99
C PHE A 152 7.98 0.08 7.91
N MET A 153 7.09 0.97 7.46
CA MET A 153 5.68 0.64 7.30
C MET A 153 5.14 1.21 5.99
N MET A 154 4.42 0.38 5.23
CA MET A 154 3.65 0.79 4.06
C MET A 154 2.16 0.74 4.40
N VAL A 155 1.43 1.78 3.98
CA VAL A 155 -0.03 1.88 4.13
C VAL A 155 -0.62 2.27 2.78
N GLU A 156 -1.58 1.50 2.30
CA GLU A 156 -2.19 1.67 0.98
C GLU A 156 -3.66 2.06 1.07
N GLY A 157 -4.00 3.21 0.48
CA GLY A 157 -5.39 3.62 0.21
C GLY A 157 -5.89 3.02 -1.10
N SER A 158 -5.98 1.70 -1.18
CA SER A 158 -6.11 0.91 -2.42
C SER A 158 -7.33 1.25 -3.26
N TYR A 159 -8.44 1.63 -2.63
CA TYR A 159 -9.72 1.84 -3.34
C TYR A 159 -9.84 3.21 -4.01
N ILE A 160 -8.91 4.12 -3.83
CA ILE A 160 -8.81 5.35 -4.63
C ILE A 160 -8.63 4.97 -6.10
N ASP A 161 -7.73 4.05 -6.39
CA ASP A 161 -7.48 3.50 -7.73
C ASP A 161 -8.69 2.75 -8.28
N TRP A 162 -9.32 1.90 -7.47
CA TRP A 162 -10.50 1.13 -7.91
C TRP A 162 -11.70 2.03 -8.20
N GLY A 163 -11.93 3.08 -7.41
CA GLY A 163 -12.93 4.11 -7.70
C GLY A 163 -12.66 4.82 -9.02
N GLY A 164 -11.39 5.14 -9.28
CA GLY A 164 -10.94 5.72 -10.55
C GLY A 164 -11.19 4.80 -11.74
N HIS A 165 -10.82 3.51 -11.64
CA HIS A 165 -11.06 2.49 -12.66
C HIS A 165 -12.55 2.27 -12.93
N ALA A 166 -13.37 2.22 -11.88
CA ALA A 166 -14.83 2.10 -11.99
C ALA A 166 -15.50 3.39 -12.49
N LYS A 167 -14.77 4.52 -12.53
CA LYS A 167 -15.33 5.85 -12.76
C LYS A 167 -16.42 6.20 -11.76
N ASP A 168 -16.28 5.70 -10.54
CA ASP A 168 -17.18 5.94 -9.43
C ASP A 168 -16.61 7.07 -8.56
N ALA A 169 -17.16 8.26 -8.77
CA ALA A 169 -16.70 9.46 -8.07
C ALA A 169 -17.06 9.45 -6.59
N GLU A 170 -18.18 8.84 -6.20
CA GLU A 170 -18.58 8.75 -4.80
C GLU A 170 -17.57 7.86 -4.04
N MET A 171 -17.27 6.68 -4.58
CA MET A 171 -16.24 5.81 -4.05
C MET A 171 -14.89 6.51 -3.99
N MET A 172 -14.41 7.09 -5.10
CA MET A 172 -13.11 7.73 -5.16
C MET A 172 -12.97 8.88 -4.15
N ILE A 173 -13.98 9.76 -4.04
CA ILE A 173 -13.94 10.88 -3.10
C ILE A 173 -13.95 10.38 -1.65
N SER A 174 -14.80 9.40 -1.32
CA SER A 174 -14.87 8.85 0.03
C SER A 174 -13.56 8.18 0.45
N GLU A 175 -12.90 7.49 -0.49
CA GLU A 175 -11.61 6.83 -0.27
C GLU A 175 -10.46 7.85 -0.09
N VAL A 176 -10.44 8.92 -0.88
CA VAL A 176 -9.46 10.01 -0.71
C VAL A 176 -9.61 10.68 0.66
N LEU A 177 -10.85 10.95 1.10
CA LEU A 177 -11.11 11.55 2.42
C LEU A 177 -10.71 10.61 3.58
N ASP A 178 -10.92 9.30 3.42
CA ASP A 178 -10.48 8.30 4.39
C ASP A 178 -8.95 8.18 4.45
N PHE A 179 -8.28 8.28 3.29
CA PHE A 179 -6.82 8.32 3.22
C PHE A 179 -6.25 9.60 3.83
N ASP A 180 -6.88 10.76 3.58
CA ASP A 180 -6.52 12.04 4.21
C ASP A 180 -6.62 11.99 5.74
N LYS A 181 -7.70 11.37 6.26
CA LYS A 181 -7.85 11.09 7.70
C LYS A 181 -6.69 10.22 8.23
N THR A 182 -6.35 9.18 7.50
CA THR A 182 -5.24 8.28 7.85
C THR A 182 -3.90 9.02 7.84
N LEU A 183 -3.68 9.88 6.83
CA LEU A 183 -2.51 10.74 6.77
C LEU A 183 -2.43 11.70 7.98
N GLY A 184 -3.56 12.21 8.45
CA GLY A 184 -3.64 12.99 9.69
C GLY A 184 -3.07 12.24 10.90
N VAL A 185 -3.44 10.96 11.06
CA VAL A 185 -2.89 10.09 12.14
C VAL A 185 -1.37 9.95 12.03
N VAL A 186 -0.84 9.72 10.82
CA VAL A 186 0.60 9.58 10.59
C VAL A 186 1.33 10.92 10.83
N LEU A 187 0.76 12.05 10.40
CA LEU A 187 1.35 13.37 10.62
C LEU A 187 1.45 13.71 12.10
N ASP A 188 0.46 13.35 12.91
CA ASP A 188 0.50 13.57 14.35
C ASP A 188 1.57 12.68 15.02
N TYR A 189 1.73 11.44 14.54
CA TYR A 189 2.83 10.58 14.97
C TYR A 189 4.20 11.18 14.62
N VAL A 190 4.41 11.65 13.39
CA VAL A 190 5.67 12.25 12.92
C VAL A 190 6.02 13.53 13.73
N LYS A 191 5.03 14.36 14.03
CA LYS A 191 5.25 15.56 14.90
C LYS A 191 5.74 15.17 16.29
N ALA A 192 5.23 14.07 16.85
CA ALA A 192 5.65 13.55 18.15
C ALA A 192 6.98 12.80 18.09
N ASN A 193 7.36 12.27 16.91
CA ASN A 193 8.55 11.43 16.69
C ASN A 193 9.38 11.99 15.53
N PRO A 194 10.19 13.06 15.75
CA PRO A 194 10.83 13.83 14.68
C PRO A 194 11.90 13.06 13.88
N ASN A 195 12.31 11.87 14.34
CA ASN A 195 13.21 10.99 13.59
C ASN A 195 12.48 10.08 12.58
N THR A 196 11.21 10.35 12.32
CA THR A 196 10.39 9.59 11.37
C THR A 196 10.32 10.31 10.03
N LEU A 197 10.67 9.61 8.95
CA LEU A 197 10.44 10.08 7.58
C LEU A 197 9.07 9.60 7.11
N LEU A 198 8.23 10.52 6.68
CA LEU A 198 6.98 10.22 5.96
C LEU A 198 7.16 10.46 4.47
N VAL A 199 6.82 9.47 3.66
CA VAL A 199 6.73 9.59 2.20
C VAL A 199 5.29 9.33 1.79
N VAL A 200 4.70 10.24 1.02
CA VAL A 200 3.34 10.10 0.44
C VAL A 200 3.48 10.18 -1.06
N THR A 201 2.98 9.18 -1.75
CA THR A 201 3.06 9.10 -3.22
C THR A 201 1.89 8.31 -3.78
N ALA A 202 1.61 8.49 -5.07
CA ALA A 202 0.86 7.54 -5.88
C ALA A 202 1.85 6.73 -6.75
N ASP A 203 1.49 5.51 -7.10
CA ASP A 203 2.25 4.66 -8.04
C ASP A 203 1.95 5.06 -9.50
N HIS A 204 0.71 5.46 -9.80
CA HIS A 204 0.25 6.01 -11.08
C HIS A 204 -1.05 6.83 -10.87
N GLU A 205 -1.49 7.48 -11.91
CA GLU A 205 -2.83 8.04 -12.00
C GLU A 205 -3.80 6.99 -12.57
N THR A 206 -5.04 7.01 -12.11
CA THR A 206 -6.14 6.22 -12.70
C THR A 206 -7.11 7.17 -13.35
N ALA A 207 -7.37 6.97 -14.64
CA ALA A 207 -8.09 7.90 -15.51
C ALA A 207 -9.44 8.35 -14.95
N ALA A 208 -9.44 9.39 -14.14
CA ALA A 208 -10.58 10.28 -14.02
C ALA A 208 -10.61 11.07 -15.33
N ASP A 209 -11.32 10.57 -16.36
CA ASP A 209 -11.62 11.35 -17.55
C ASP A 209 -12.25 12.70 -17.08
N ASP A 210 -11.60 13.80 -17.44
CA ASP A 210 -12.04 15.18 -17.15
C ASP A 210 -13.55 15.40 -17.43
N ARG A 211 -14.15 14.58 -18.28
CA ARG A 211 -15.57 14.55 -18.60
C ARG A 211 -16.45 13.94 -17.50
N GLY A 212 -15.97 12.92 -16.77
CA GLY A 212 -16.68 12.30 -15.65
C GLY A 212 -16.76 13.24 -14.43
N LEU A 213 -15.64 13.88 -14.07
CA LEU A 213 -15.61 14.88 -12.99
C LEU A 213 -16.49 16.10 -13.31
N ARG A 214 -16.53 16.56 -14.56
CA ARG A 214 -17.38 17.70 -15.00
C ARG A 214 -18.86 17.38 -14.96
N ALA A 215 -19.26 16.12 -15.16
CA ALA A 215 -20.66 15.70 -15.08
C ALA A 215 -21.18 15.66 -13.63
N LEU A 216 -20.29 15.40 -12.67
CA LEU A 216 -20.63 15.26 -11.25
C LEU A 216 -20.51 16.56 -10.45
N LEU A 217 -19.80 17.56 -10.98
CA LEU A 217 -19.65 18.88 -10.36
C LEU A 217 -20.29 19.98 -11.25
N PRO A 218 -21.62 20.13 -11.24
CA PRO A 218 -22.30 21.10 -12.11
C PRO A 218 -21.98 22.57 -11.77
N ASN A 219 -21.26 22.84 -10.68
CA ASN A 219 -20.93 24.19 -10.23
C ASN A 219 -19.45 24.50 -10.43
N ARG A 220 -19.15 25.22 -11.53
CA ARG A 220 -17.80 25.61 -11.97
C ARG A 220 -16.99 26.51 -11.01
N SER A 221 -17.52 26.87 -9.83
CA SER A 221 -16.89 27.83 -8.93
C SER A 221 -15.83 27.27 -7.97
N LEU A 222 -15.68 25.94 -7.91
CA LEU A 222 -14.70 25.31 -7.01
C LEU A 222 -13.29 25.16 -7.60
N PHE A 223 -13.15 25.36 -8.91
CA PHE A 223 -11.84 25.43 -9.56
C PHE A 223 -11.72 26.76 -10.29
N PRO A 224 -10.85 27.70 -9.87
CA PRO A 224 -10.61 28.93 -10.59
C PRO A 224 -10.06 28.58 -11.98
N GLY A 225 -10.94 28.70 -12.98
CA GLY A 225 -10.73 28.23 -14.33
C GLY A 225 -9.57 28.94 -15.02
N ARG A 226 -8.86 28.20 -15.85
CA ARG A 226 -8.21 28.77 -17.02
C ARG A 226 -9.33 29.26 -17.96
N GLY A 227 -9.32 30.56 -18.25
CA GLY A 227 -10.25 31.15 -19.19
C GLY A 227 -10.14 30.52 -20.58
N PRO A 228 -11.14 30.78 -21.46
CA PRO A 228 -11.21 30.20 -22.80
C PRO A 228 -10.36 31.00 -23.81
N GLU A 229 -9.08 31.21 -23.54
CA GLU A 229 -8.18 31.75 -24.56
C GLU A 229 -6.92 30.91 -24.65
N GLY A 230 -6.78 30.24 -25.82
CA GLY A 230 -5.64 29.43 -26.17
C GLY A 230 -4.38 30.24 -26.32
N GLY A 231 -3.49 30.17 -25.33
CA GLY A 231 -2.08 30.50 -25.49
C GLY A 231 -1.30 29.24 -25.87
N PRO A 232 -0.26 29.34 -26.73
CA PRO A 232 0.47 28.18 -27.22
C PRO A 232 1.20 27.51 -26.08
N ALA A 233 1.12 26.18 -26.03
CA ALA A 233 1.85 25.33 -25.07
C ALA A 233 3.36 25.64 -25.15
N ALA A 234 3.95 26.02 -24.02
CA ALA A 234 5.40 26.17 -23.91
C ALA A 234 6.05 24.81 -24.18
N ARG A 235 6.78 24.71 -25.30
CA ARG A 235 7.63 23.56 -25.60
C ARG A 235 8.81 23.57 -24.63
N VAL A 236 8.86 22.61 -23.74
CA VAL A 236 10.08 22.32 -22.97
C VAL A 236 11.06 21.68 -23.94
N HIS A 237 12.11 22.40 -24.31
CA HIS A 237 13.23 21.84 -25.07
C HIS A 237 14.10 20.99 -24.12
N PRO A 238 14.48 19.77 -24.49
CA PRO A 238 15.50 19.03 -23.74
C PRO A 238 16.84 19.72 -23.89
N GLY A 239 17.43 20.11 -22.75
CA GLY A 239 18.75 20.76 -22.71
C GLY A 239 19.83 19.86 -23.29
N ARG A 240 20.58 20.39 -24.27
CA ARG A 240 21.81 19.80 -24.79
C ARG A 240 22.85 19.79 -23.68
N SER A 241 23.43 18.61 -23.40
CA SER A 241 24.67 18.47 -22.65
C SER A 241 25.80 19.24 -23.34
N ARG A 242 26.43 20.15 -22.61
CA ARG A 242 27.70 20.77 -23.06
C ARG A 242 28.85 19.87 -22.61
N ASP A 243 29.58 19.35 -23.61
CA ASP A 243 30.86 18.73 -23.42
C ASP A 243 31.87 19.74 -22.85
N VAL A 244 32.44 19.39 -21.70
CA VAL A 244 33.57 20.13 -21.13
C VAL A 244 34.85 19.46 -21.67
N VAL A 245 35.43 20.06 -22.66
CA VAL A 245 36.78 19.74 -23.13
C VAL A 245 37.79 20.23 -22.10
N ARG A 246 38.53 19.33 -21.48
CA ARG A 246 39.77 19.67 -20.74
C ARG A 246 40.91 19.89 -21.73
N ARG A 247 41.53 21.06 -21.66
CA ARG A 247 42.87 21.31 -22.17
C ARG A 247 43.72 21.79 -20.99
N GLY A 248 44.95 21.29 -20.94
CA GLY A 248 46.05 21.75 -20.12
C GLY A 248 46.47 20.76 -19.07
#